data_de16f29b3deedbf0149fafe8afa15ee5
#
_entry.id   de16f29b3deedbf0149fafe8afa15ee5
#
_cell.length_a   1.000
_cell.length_b   1.000
_cell.length_c   1.000
_cell.angle_alpha   90.00
_cell.angle_beta   90.00
_cell.angle_gamma   90.00
#
_symmetry.space_group_name_H-M   'P 1'
#
loop_
_entity.id
_entity.type
_entity.pdbx_description
1 polymer ?
#
loop_
_entity_poly.entity_id
_entity_poly.type
_entity_poly.pdbx_seq_one_letter_code
_entity_poly.pdbx_strand_id
1 'polypeptide(L)'
;ATAEVIQLATYGRIIAITRQTLINDDLDAFTRVPTAFGASAADLESDLVYAILTSNPVMSDSLALFVAGHGNVGTAAAITEASLAQAYRAFGNQRGIEGRQVSVQPRFLITPPGARSVEARKNVTATTPSAVAGVNAFAGRLETIEEPRLIPASGADPWFLAADPSRVDTVEYAY
;
A
#
# COMPACT_ATOMS: atom_id res chain seq x y z
N ALA A 1 -1.12 -17.86 21.36
CA ALA A 1 -1.31 -16.64 20.56
C ALA A 1 0.08 -16.18 20.14
N THR A 2 0.36 -16.22 18.86
CA THR A 2 1.57 -15.64 18.26
C THR A 2 1.29 -14.16 18.08
N ALA A 3 2.05 -13.32 18.78
CA ALA A 3 2.02 -11.87 18.60
C ALA A 3 3.18 -11.46 17.69
N GLU A 4 2.94 -10.53 16.78
CA GLU A 4 4.01 -9.87 16.05
C GLU A 4 4.81 -8.96 16.98
N VAL A 5 6.13 -8.91 16.79
CA VAL A 5 7.02 -8.06 17.56
C VAL A 5 7.39 -6.85 16.70
N ILE A 6 6.99 -5.68 17.15
CA ILE A 6 7.33 -4.41 16.52
C ILE A 6 8.59 -3.86 17.20
N GLN A 7 9.60 -3.54 16.41
CA GLN A 7 10.84 -2.94 16.90
C GLN A 7 10.90 -1.47 16.46
N LEU A 8 11.09 -0.58 17.44
CA LEU A 8 11.31 0.84 17.17
C LEU A 8 12.68 1.06 16.54
N ALA A 9 12.71 1.76 15.42
CA ALA A 9 13.93 2.20 14.77
C ALA A 9 14.01 3.73 14.79
N THR A 10 15.18 4.27 15.12
CA THR A 10 15.41 5.72 15.12
C THR A 10 16.05 6.13 13.80
N TYR A 11 15.42 7.05 13.10
CA TYR A 11 15.92 7.63 11.87
C TYR A 11 16.33 9.08 12.11
N GLY A 12 17.49 9.47 11.60
CA GLY A 12 17.98 10.84 11.75
C GLY A 12 18.95 11.23 10.65
N ARG A 13 19.01 12.52 10.36
CA ARG A 13 19.98 13.10 9.44
C ARG A 13 20.69 14.25 10.13
N ILE A 14 22.01 14.30 10.00
CA ILE A 14 22.84 15.37 10.57
C ILE A 14 23.16 16.37 9.45
N ILE A 15 22.89 17.64 9.70
CA ILE A 15 23.35 18.74 8.85
C ILE A 15 24.46 19.47 9.56
N ALA A 16 25.60 19.61 8.89
CA ALA A 16 26.71 20.45 9.34
C ALA A 16 26.65 21.81 8.63
N ILE A 17 26.63 22.87 9.41
CA ILE A 17 26.64 24.26 8.91
C ILE A 17 27.93 24.89 9.31
N THR A 18 28.68 25.49 8.35
CA THR A 18 29.90 26.23 8.64
C THR A 18 29.58 27.63 9.11
N ARG A 19 30.46 28.21 9.93
CA ARG A 19 30.34 29.62 10.38
C ARG A 19 30.25 30.60 9.21
N GLN A 20 30.91 30.27 8.11
CA GLN A 20 30.95 31.13 6.93
C GLN A 20 29.62 31.15 6.18
N THR A 21 28.93 29.98 6.14
CA THR A 21 27.56 29.85 5.61
C THR A 21 26.56 30.63 6.49
N LEU A 22 26.79 30.65 7.81
CA LEU A 22 25.95 31.38 8.76
C LEU A 22 26.04 32.92 8.58
N ILE A 23 27.23 33.43 8.22
CA ILE A 23 27.47 34.86 8.02
C ILE A 23 26.96 35.32 6.65
N ASN A 24 27.03 34.48 5.65
CA ASN A 24 26.67 34.77 4.26
C ASN A 24 25.33 34.13 3.85
N ASP A 25 24.35 34.07 4.75
CA ASP A 25 23.03 33.48 4.42
C ASP A 25 22.22 34.41 3.49
N ASP A 26 22.71 34.53 2.28
CA ASP A 26 22.12 35.35 1.21
C ASP A 26 20.97 34.61 0.48
N LEU A 27 20.74 33.34 0.80
CA LEU A 27 19.79 32.43 0.09
C LEU A 27 18.68 31.91 0.97
N ASP A 28 18.50 32.45 2.18
CA ASP A 28 17.46 31.99 3.13
C ASP A 28 17.52 30.48 3.40
N ALA A 29 18.74 29.90 3.40
CA ALA A 29 18.97 28.48 3.56
C ALA A 29 18.50 27.96 4.92
N PHE A 30 18.57 28.80 5.96
CA PHE A 30 18.20 28.44 7.33
C PHE A 30 16.70 28.25 7.52
N THR A 31 15.87 28.93 6.75
CA THR A 31 14.42 28.73 6.79
C THR A 31 13.97 27.57 5.91
N ARG A 32 14.69 27.29 4.82
CA ARG A 32 14.38 26.20 3.90
C ARG A 32 14.76 24.82 4.44
N VAL A 33 15.84 24.73 5.22
CA VAL A 33 16.35 23.48 5.75
C VAL A 33 15.32 22.77 6.67
N PRO A 34 14.73 23.43 7.69
CA PRO A 34 13.68 22.80 8.52
C PRO A 34 12.48 22.34 7.72
N THR A 35 12.04 23.10 6.73
CA THR A 35 10.92 22.74 5.85
C THR A 35 11.24 21.48 5.03
N ALA A 36 12.45 21.41 4.46
CA ALA A 36 12.91 20.22 3.72
C ALA A 36 13.01 18.98 4.63
N PHE A 37 13.39 19.17 5.90
CA PHE A 37 13.40 18.08 6.88
C PHE A 37 12.00 17.55 7.17
N GLY A 38 11.03 18.45 7.39
CA GLY A 38 9.64 18.05 7.60
C GLY A 38 9.09 17.25 6.43
N ALA A 39 9.33 17.68 5.20
CA ALA A 39 8.95 16.95 4.00
C ALA A 39 9.64 15.57 3.93
N SER A 40 10.96 15.52 4.18
CA SER A 40 11.72 14.26 4.17
C SER A 40 11.27 13.28 5.26
N ALA A 41 10.79 13.76 6.40
CA ALA A 41 10.26 12.91 7.46
C ALA A 41 8.93 12.28 7.04
N ALA A 42 8.02 13.06 6.46
CA ALA A 42 6.75 12.55 5.93
C ALA A 42 6.95 11.54 4.78
N ASP A 43 7.93 11.80 3.91
CA ASP A 43 8.31 10.87 2.85
C ASP A 43 8.84 9.56 3.41
N LEU A 44 9.69 9.62 4.46
CA LEU A 44 10.24 8.43 5.12
C LEU A 44 9.12 7.55 5.73
N GLU A 45 8.13 8.15 6.38
CA GLU A 45 6.99 7.41 6.94
C GLU A 45 6.24 6.65 5.83
N SER A 46 5.96 7.33 4.73
CA SER A 46 5.32 6.70 3.57
C SER A 46 6.19 5.60 2.97
N ASP A 47 7.50 5.83 2.84
CA ASP A 47 8.44 4.84 2.32
C ASP A 47 8.46 3.57 3.18
N LEU A 48 8.43 3.71 4.50
CA LEU A 48 8.42 2.57 5.43
C LEU A 48 7.13 1.75 5.32
N VAL A 49 5.97 2.42 5.23
CA VAL A 49 4.66 1.74 5.10
C VAL A 49 4.58 0.96 3.79
N TYR A 50 4.92 1.59 2.66
CA TYR A 50 4.84 0.92 1.36
C TYR A 50 5.96 -0.10 1.14
N ALA A 51 7.10 0.05 1.83
CA ALA A 51 8.16 -0.96 1.82
C ALA A 51 7.69 -2.32 2.36
N ILE A 52 6.74 -2.35 3.30
CA ILE A 52 6.16 -3.59 3.80
C ILE A 52 5.47 -4.36 2.66
N LEU A 53 4.74 -3.67 1.79
CA LEU A 53 4.04 -4.30 0.67
C LEU A 53 5.01 -4.83 -0.40
N THR A 54 6.12 -4.13 -0.63
CA THR A 54 7.08 -4.48 -1.68
C THR A 54 8.16 -5.44 -1.22
N SER A 55 8.60 -5.36 0.05
CA SER A 55 9.65 -6.23 0.60
C SER A 55 9.15 -7.60 1.03
N ASN A 56 7.84 -7.75 1.22
CA ASN A 56 7.21 -9.01 1.64
C ASN A 56 7.92 -9.65 2.85
N PRO A 57 7.99 -8.95 4.01
CA PRO A 57 8.79 -9.39 5.15
C PRO A 57 8.31 -10.73 5.72
N VAL A 58 9.24 -11.43 6.38
CA VAL A 58 8.94 -12.66 7.12
C VAL A 58 8.24 -12.29 8.43
N MET A 59 7.11 -12.94 8.70
CA MET A 59 6.28 -12.75 9.88
C MET A 59 6.70 -13.65 11.05
N SER A 60 6.08 -13.54 12.21
CA SER A 60 6.39 -14.33 13.41
C SER A 60 6.18 -15.83 13.25
N ASP A 61 5.36 -16.24 12.28
CA ASP A 61 5.15 -17.64 11.91
C ASP A 61 6.23 -18.22 10.98
N SER A 62 7.28 -17.43 10.70
CA SER A 62 8.38 -17.76 9.79
C SER A 62 7.97 -17.85 8.31
N LEU A 63 6.80 -17.38 7.94
CA LEU A 63 6.34 -17.25 6.58
C LEU A 63 6.38 -15.79 6.11
N ALA A 64 6.49 -15.58 4.82
CA ALA A 64 6.40 -14.22 4.27
C ALA A 64 4.97 -13.68 4.40
N LEU A 65 4.81 -12.35 4.50
CA LEU A 65 3.51 -11.68 4.60
C LEU A 65 2.56 -12.14 3.48
N PHE A 66 3.02 -12.10 2.25
CA PHE A 66 2.29 -12.59 1.09
C PHE A 66 2.77 -13.99 0.71
N VAL A 67 2.03 -15.00 1.07
CA VAL A 67 2.33 -16.40 0.78
C VAL A 67 1.04 -17.21 0.61
N ALA A 68 1.11 -18.27 -0.18
CA ALA A 68 -0.06 -19.12 -0.42
C ALA A 68 -0.65 -19.70 0.88
N GLY A 69 0.18 -19.97 1.89
CA GLY A 69 -0.24 -20.47 3.21
C GLY A 69 -1.16 -19.50 3.95
N HIS A 70 -1.02 -18.21 3.75
CA HIS A 70 -1.90 -17.18 4.31
C HIS A 70 -3.17 -16.96 3.47
N GLY A 71 -3.28 -17.57 2.29
CA GLY A 71 -4.42 -17.39 1.40
C GLY A 71 -4.61 -15.95 0.88
N ASN A 72 -3.57 -15.13 0.95
CA ASN A 72 -3.58 -13.72 0.61
C ASN A 72 -2.83 -13.37 -0.68
N VAL A 73 -2.39 -14.38 -1.43
CA VAL A 73 -1.72 -14.21 -2.73
C VAL A 73 -2.67 -14.65 -3.84
N GLY A 74 -2.90 -13.74 -4.79
CA GLY A 74 -3.60 -14.04 -6.03
C GLY A 74 -2.64 -14.43 -7.16
N THR A 75 -3.19 -14.90 -8.26
CA THR A 75 -2.42 -15.09 -9.50
C THR A 75 -2.04 -13.72 -10.07
N ALA A 76 -0.77 -13.54 -10.42
CA ALA A 76 -0.31 -12.32 -11.07
C ALA A 76 -1.06 -12.12 -12.40
N ALA A 77 -1.90 -11.11 -12.46
CA ALA A 77 -2.78 -10.84 -13.60
C ALA A 77 -3.06 -9.34 -13.74
N ALA A 78 -3.54 -8.95 -14.91
CA ALA A 78 -4.14 -7.64 -15.12
C ALA A 78 -5.37 -7.45 -14.24
N ILE A 79 -5.72 -6.20 -13.94
CA ILE A 79 -6.94 -5.90 -13.19
C ILE A 79 -8.12 -5.99 -14.15
N THR A 80 -8.87 -7.06 -14.01
CA THR A 80 -10.08 -7.36 -14.78
C THR A 80 -11.22 -7.72 -13.82
N GLU A 81 -12.43 -7.76 -14.31
CA GLU A 81 -13.57 -8.24 -13.53
C GLU A 81 -13.33 -9.65 -12.96
N ALA A 82 -12.74 -10.55 -13.75
CA ALA A 82 -12.44 -11.91 -13.32
C ALA A 82 -11.37 -11.96 -12.22
N SER A 83 -10.28 -11.19 -12.35
CA SER A 83 -9.23 -11.15 -11.32
C SER A 83 -9.71 -10.47 -10.03
N LEU A 84 -10.55 -9.43 -10.14
CA LEU A 84 -11.19 -8.81 -8.97
C LEU A 84 -12.15 -9.78 -8.28
N ALA A 85 -12.95 -10.54 -9.00
CA ALA A 85 -13.84 -11.55 -8.43
C ALA A 85 -13.07 -12.63 -7.67
N GLN A 86 -11.93 -13.08 -8.21
CA GLN A 86 -11.03 -14.02 -7.51
C GLN A 86 -10.45 -13.41 -6.23
N ALA A 87 -10.01 -12.16 -6.28
CA ALA A 87 -9.47 -11.47 -5.13
C ALA A 87 -10.53 -11.24 -4.03
N TYR A 88 -11.76 -10.87 -4.39
CA TYR A 88 -12.89 -10.80 -3.44
C TYR A 88 -13.18 -12.16 -2.79
N ARG A 89 -13.09 -13.25 -3.57
CA ARG A 89 -13.24 -14.59 -3.03
C ARG A 89 -12.13 -14.95 -2.04
N ALA A 90 -10.88 -14.54 -2.32
CA ALA A 90 -9.75 -14.74 -1.40
C ALA A 90 -9.99 -14.00 -0.08
N PHE A 91 -10.48 -12.76 -0.11
CA PHE A 91 -10.90 -12.04 1.08
C PHE A 91 -12.00 -12.77 1.87
N GLY A 92 -13.03 -13.25 1.19
CA GLY A 92 -14.12 -14.01 1.82
C GLY A 92 -13.68 -15.35 2.41
N ASN A 93 -12.56 -15.90 1.97
CA ASN A 93 -12.00 -17.15 2.48
C ASN A 93 -11.04 -16.95 3.65
N GLN A 94 -10.71 -15.69 4.02
CA GLN A 94 -9.82 -15.41 5.15
C GLN A 94 -10.39 -15.97 6.45
N ARG A 95 -9.52 -16.55 7.25
CA ARG A 95 -9.87 -17.18 8.53
C ARG A 95 -9.01 -16.58 9.64
N GLY A 96 -9.64 -16.41 10.79
CA GLY A 96 -8.96 -16.01 12.02
C GLY A 96 -8.22 -17.19 12.67
N ILE A 97 -7.53 -16.91 13.76
CA ILE A 97 -6.65 -17.84 14.50
C ILE A 97 -7.36 -19.17 14.86
N GLU A 98 -8.65 -19.15 15.14
CA GLU A 98 -9.45 -20.33 15.49
C GLU A 98 -10.09 -21.00 14.25
N GLY A 99 -9.68 -20.65 13.03
CA GLY A 99 -10.26 -21.17 11.80
C GLY A 99 -11.65 -20.62 11.46
N ARG A 100 -12.16 -19.66 12.25
CA ARG A 100 -13.42 -18.98 11.98
C ARG A 100 -13.27 -18.07 10.77
N GLN A 101 -14.28 -18.05 9.92
CA GLN A 101 -14.32 -17.15 8.78
C GLN A 101 -14.41 -15.69 9.26
N VAL A 102 -13.53 -14.85 8.77
CA VAL A 102 -13.52 -13.42 9.07
C VAL A 102 -14.32 -12.71 7.97
N SER A 103 -15.42 -12.03 8.35
CA SER A 103 -16.25 -11.30 7.40
C SER A 103 -15.61 -9.95 7.06
N VAL A 104 -14.55 -9.97 6.27
CA VAL A 104 -13.84 -8.78 5.81
C VAL A 104 -14.02 -8.62 4.31
N GLN A 105 -14.27 -7.39 3.88
CA GLN A 105 -14.39 -7.05 2.47
C GLN A 105 -13.30 -6.05 2.09
N PRO A 106 -12.75 -6.14 0.87
CA PRO A 106 -11.81 -5.16 0.39
C PRO A 106 -12.51 -3.81 0.18
N ARG A 107 -11.81 -2.74 0.53
CA ARG A 107 -12.25 -1.36 0.33
C ARG A 107 -11.32 -0.59 -0.59
N PHE A 108 -10.01 -0.82 -0.48
CA PHE A 108 -9.02 -0.09 -1.25
C PHE A 108 -8.37 -0.98 -2.29
N LEU A 109 -8.16 -0.43 -3.48
CA LEU A 109 -7.38 -1.01 -4.56
C LEU A 109 -6.15 -0.13 -4.76
N ILE A 110 -4.99 -0.65 -4.37
CA ILE A 110 -3.72 0.08 -4.36
C ILE A 110 -2.89 -0.38 -5.55
N THR A 111 -2.46 0.58 -6.37
CA THR A 111 -1.74 0.31 -7.63
C THR A 111 -0.60 1.30 -7.84
N PRO A 112 0.47 0.91 -8.52
CA PRO A 112 1.39 1.89 -9.06
C PRO A 112 0.73 2.72 -10.17
N PRO A 113 1.20 3.96 -10.40
CA PRO A 113 0.77 4.76 -11.56
C PRO A 113 1.17 4.06 -12.87
N GLY A 114 0.33 4.21 -13.90
CA GLY A 114 0.58 3.61 -15.21
C GLY A 114 -0.54 2.68 -15.67
N ALA A 115 -0.20 1.57 -16.31
CA ALA A 115 -1.18 0.66 -16.88
C ALA A 115 -2.14 0.10 -15.83
N ARG A 116 -1.63 -0.26 -14.64
CA ARG A 116 -2.45 -0.81 -13.55
C ARG A 116 -3.46 0.18 -12.99
N SER A 117 -3.10 1.45 -12.85
CA SER A 117 -4.04 2.46 -12.38
C SER A 117 -5.15 2.74 -13.40
N VAL A 118 -4.81 2.68 -14.69
CA VAL A 118 -5.82 2.80 -15.77
C VAL A 118 -6.78 1.61 -15.75
N GLU A 119 -6.27 0.38 -15.60
CA GLU A 119 -7.08 -0.83 -15.46
C GLU A 119 -7.98 -0.75 -14.22
N ALA A 120 -7.43 -0.31 -13.08
CA ALA A 120 -8.18 -0.12 -11.84
C ALA A 120 -9.36 0.85 -12.03
N ARG A 121 -9.10 2.02 -12.58
CA ARG A 121 -10.15 3.02 -12.83
C ARG A 121 -11.23 2.50 -13.77
N LYS A 122 -10.85 1.81 -14.85
CA LYS A 122 -11.83 1.24 -15.79
C LYS A 122 -12.76 0.22 -15.12
N ASN A 123 -12.23 -0.60 -14.19
CA ASN A 123 -12.98 -1.65 -13.54
C ASN A 123 -13.69 -1.23 -12.25
N VAL A 124 -13.38 -0.04 -11.69
CA VAL A 124 -13.95 0.44 -10.43
C VAL A 124 -14.82 1.68 -10.61
N THR A 125 -14.57 2.49 -11.62
CA THR A 125 -15.38 3.67 -11.88
C THR A 125 -16.69 3.29 -12.58
N ALA A 126 -17.78 3.85 -12.12
CA ALA A 126 -19.08 3.69 -12.77
C ALA A 126 -19.05 4.28 -14.19
N THR A 127 -19.38 3.46 -15.17
CA THR A 127 -19.55 3.89 -16.56
C THR A 127 -20.99 3.60 -16.98
N THR A 128 -21.56 4.45 -17.85
CA THR A 128 -22.86 4.18 -18.45
C THR A 128 -22.67 3.13 -19.54
N PRO A 129 -23.14 1.88 -19.34
CA PRO A 129 -22.93 0.83 -20.33
C PRO A 129 -23.81 1.07 -21.56
N SER A 130 -23.26 0.80 -22.73
CA SER A 130 -24.02 0.79 -23.98
C SER A 130 -24.85 -0.49 -24.19
N ALA A 131 -24.57 -1.53 -23.40
CA ALA A 131 -25.26 -2.81 -23.42
C ALA A 131 -25.24 -3.45 -22.01
N VAL A 132 -26.18 -4.35 -21.73
CA VAL A 132 -26.28 -5.08 -20.44
C VAL A 132 -24.98 -5.85 -20.12
N ALA A 133 -24.29 -6.39 -21.11
CA ALA A 133 -23.01 -7.07 -20.95
C ALA A 133 -21.85 -6.13 -20.56
N GLY A 134 -22.04 -4.83 -20.66
CA GLY A 134 -21.03 -3.83 -20.28
C GLY A 134 -21.22 -3.26 -18.87
N VAL A 135 -22.12 -3.82 -18.06
CA VAL A 135 -22.34 -3.36 -16.69
C VAL A 135 -21.12 -3.67 -15.84
N ASN A 136 -20.55 -2.63 -15.22
CA ASN A 136 -19.42 -2.77 -14.33
C ASN A 136 -19.89 -3.25 -12.94
N ALA A 137 -19.66 -4.54 -12.62
CA ALA A 137 -20.07 -5.16 -11.36
C ALA A 137 -19.36 -4.60 -10.12
N PHE A 138 -18.19 -3.99 -10.29
CA PHE A 138 -17.37 -3.43 -9.22
C PHE A 138 -17.45 -1.90 -9.12
N ALA A 139 -18.31 -1.27 -9.89
CA ALA A 139 -18.50 0.18 -9.87
C ALA A 139 -18.80 0.68 -8.44
N GLY A 140 -17.98 1.61 -7.95
CA GLY A 140 -18.14 2.24 -6.64
C GLY A 140 -17.91 1.32 -5.43
N ARG A 141 -17.40 0.09 -5.63
CA ARG A 141 -17.11 -0.85 -4.53
C ARG A 141 -15.73 -0.68 -3.92
N LEU A 142 -14.80 -0.15 -4.68
CA LEU A 142 -13.41 0.04 -4.28
C LEU A 142 -13.00 1.49 -4.47
N GLU A 143 -12.19 1.97 -3.56
CA GLU A 143 -11.47 3.24 -3.68
C GLU A 143 -10.08 2.96 -4.25
N THR A 144 -9.69 3.65 -5.33
CA THR A 144 -8.39 3.44 -5.97
C THR A 144 -7.36 4.40 -5.40
N ILE A 145 -6.23 3.85 -4.95
CA ILE A 145 -5.07 4.60 -4.46
C ILE A 145 -3.92 4.36 -5.44
N GLU A 146 -3.35 5.43 -5.97
CA GLU A 146 -2.15 5.39 -6.79
C GLU A 146 -0.93 5.74 -5.95
N GLU A 147 0.08 4.85 -5.93
CA GLU A 147 1.28 5.05 -5.15
C GLU A 147 2.55 4.75 -5.98
N PRO A 148 3.36 5.78 -6.28
CA PRO A 148 4.58 5.62 -7.06
C PRO A 148 5.62 4.67 -6.45
N ARG A 149 5.64 4.53 -5.11
CA ARG A 149 6.56 3.64 -4.39
C ARG A 149 6.34 2.16 -4.68
N LEU A 150 5.22 1.81 -5.29
CA LEU A 150 4.91 0.44 -5.73
C LEU A 150 5.46 0.10 -7.11
N ILE A 151 6.08 1.04 -7.82
CA ILE A 151 6.71 0.76 -9.12
C ILE A 151 7.90 -0.18 -8.86
N PRO A 152 7.86 -1.43 -9.38
CA PRO A 152 8.96 -2.36 -9.16
C PRO A 152 10.18 -1.97 -9.98
N ALA A 153 11.38 -2.28 -9.49
CA ALA A 153 12.61 -2.08 -10.25
C ALA A 153 12.66 -2.95 -11.52
N SER A 154 11.95 -4.07 -11.52
CA SER A 154 11.81 -4.98 -12.67
C SER A 154 10.57 -5.86 -12.49
N GLY A 155 10.06 -6.40 -13.59
CA GLY A 155 8.90 -7.30 -13.58
C GLY A 155 7.57 -6.59 -13.84
N ALA A 156 6.49 -7.28 -13.54
CA ALA A 156 5.13 -6.76 -13.72
C ALA A 156 4.71 -5.91 -12.52
N ASP A 157 3.99 -4.84 -12.81
CA ASP A 157 3.41 -3.98 -11.77
C ASP A 157 2.49 -4.77 -10.84
N PRO A 158 2.72 -4.73 -9.52
CA PRO A 158 1.85 -5.36 -8.55
C PRO A 158 0.56 -4.54 -8.36
N TRP A 159 -0.45 -5.17 -7.78
CA TRP A 159 -1.61 -4.47 -7.25
C TRP A 159 -2.10 -5.19 -5.99
N PHE A 160 -2.66 -4.42 -5.07
CA PHE A 160 -3.05 -4.92 -3.77
C PHE A 160 -4.49 -4.52 -3.47
N LEU A 161 -5.19 -5.39 -2.73
CA LEU A 161 -6.45 -5.06 -2.10
C LEU A 161 -6.24 -4.94 -0.59
N ALA A 162 -6.79 -3.91 0.01
CA ALA A 162 -6.78 -3.72 1.44
C ALA A 162 -8.21 -3.55 1.97
N ALA A 163 -8.42 -4.04 3.18
CA ALA A 163 -9.66 -3.84 3.92
C ALA A 163 -9.76 -2.42 4.49
N ASP A 164 -10.91 -2.07 5.03
CA ASP A 164 -11.09 -0.88 5.83
C ASP A 164 -10.34 -1.04 7.17
N PRO A 165 -9.42 -0.14 7.54
CA PRO A 165 -8.65 -0.23 8.78
C PRO A 165 -9.54 -0.15 10.04
N SER A 166 -10.75 0.38 9.93
CA SER A 166 -11.71 0.37 11.04
C SER A 166 -12.27 -1.03 11.35
N ARG A 167 -12.07 -1.99 10.45
CA ARG A 167 -12.56 -3.37 10.57
C ARG A 167 -11.48 -4.36 10.93
N VAL A 168 -10.29 -4.17 10.39
CA VAL A 168 -9.13 -5.05 10.59
C VAL A 168 -7.88 -4.19 10.51
N ASP A 169 -7.05 -4.28 11.52
CA ASP A 169 -5.74 -3.66 11.54
C ASP A 169 -4.90 -4.32 10.43
N THR A 170 -4.43 -3.52 9.48
CA THR A 170 -3.68 -4.03 8.32
C THR A 170 -2.19 -3.73 8.47
N VAL A 171 -1.80 -2.49 8.27
CA VAL A 171 -0.45 -1.99 8.50
C VAL A 171 -0.56 -0.88 9.53
N GLU A 172 0.12 -1.05 10.66
CA GLU A 172 0.15 -0.08 11.74
C GLU A 172 1.54 0.54 11.83
N TYR A 173 1.60 1.80 12.19
CA TYR A 173 2.84 2.46 12.58
C TYR A 173 2.62 3.25 13.87
N ALA A 174 3.67 3.38 14.67
CA ALA A 174 3.65 4.12 15.93
C ALA A 174 4.90 5.00 16.06
N TYR A 175 4.75 6.10 16.78
CA TYR A 175 5.85 7.02 17.11
C TYR A 175 6.42 6.69 18.50
#